data_21b397c796ac2b3cf536516f548701f1
#
_entry.id   21b397c796ac2b3cf536516f548701f1
#
_cell.length_a   1.000
_cell.length_b   1.000
_cell.length_c   1.000
_cell.angle_alpha   90.00
_cell.angle_beta   90.00
_cell.angle_gamma   90.00
#
_symmetry.space_group_name_H-M   'P 1'
#
loop_
_entity.id
_entity.type
_entity.pdbx_description
1 polymer ?
#
loop_
_entity_poly.entity_id
_entity_poly.type
_entity_poly.pdbx_seq_one_letter_code
_entity_poly.pdbx_strand_id
1 'polypeptide(L)'
;MDYKKAGVDIEAGYKSVELMKKHVKQTMRPEVLGGLGGFAGAFDLSGIKNMEEPVLLSGTDGCGTKVKLAFVMDKHDTIGIDAVAMCVNDIACSGGEPLFFLDYIACGKNYPEKIATIVSGVAQGCIQSECALVGGETAEHPGLMPVDEYDLAGFAVGVVDKKDIIDGSSIKEGDVLVGIASSGVHSNGFSLVRSVFDMSKESLDTYYDELQKTLGEALIEPTRIYVKALKNVKKAGVKVKGCSHITGGGFYENVPRMLPENAKAIIQKDSYPVPPIFGLIQKNGNIEEKMMYNTFNMGLGMVIALDEKDVDIAMKAIEEAEDACYVVGKIVNGEKGVELC
;
A
#
# COMPACT_ATOMS: atom_id res chain seq x y z
N MET A 1 -23.80 -31.75 -19.56
CA MET A 1 -23.39 -30.39 -19.22
C MET A 1 -22.40 -30.53 -18.08
N ASP A 2 -21.20 -29.95 -18.18
CA ASP A 2 -20.16 -30.02 -17.16
C ASP A 2 -19.70 -28.58 -16.78
N TYR A 3 -18.94 -28.45 -15.71
CA TYR A 3 -18.47 -27.15 -15.21
C TYR A 3 -17.64 -26.36 -16.26
N LYS A 4 -16.85 -27.05 -17.07
CA LYS A 4 -16.04 -26.43 -18.13
C LYS A 4 -16.90 -25.78 -19.23
N LYS A 5 -18.03 -26.43 -19.57
CA LYS A 5 -19.05 -25.88 -20.51
C LYS A 5 -19.81 -24.70 -19.88
N ALA A 6 -19.87 -24.62 -18.55
CA ALA A 6 -20.46 -23.51 -17.82
C ALA A 6 -19.48 -22.34 -17.62
N GLY A 7 -18.21 -22.48 -18.09
CA GLY A 7 -17.20 -21.41 -18.06
C GLY A 7 -16.20 -21.50 -16.90
N VAL A 8 -16.23 -22.58 -16.09
CA VAL A 8 -15.28 -22.78 -14.97
C VAL A 8 -14.36 -23.94 -15.29
N ASP A 9 -13.04 -23.70 -15.34
CA ASP A 9 -12.01 -24.70 -15.63
C ASP A 9 -11.27 -25.16 -14.36
N ILE A 10 -11.73 -26.26 -13.76
CA ILE A 10 -11.17 -26.83 -12.53
C ILE A 10 -9.68 -27.21 -12.71
N GLU A 11 -9.29 -27.73 -13.86
CA GLU A 11 -7.89 -28.12 -14.15
C GLU A 11 -6.99 -26.88 -14.19
N ALA A 12 -7.48 -25.76 -14.74
CA ALA A 12 -6.77 -24.49 -14.71
C ALA A 12 -6.58 -24.02 -13.26
N GLY A 13 -7.59 -24.19 -12.40
CA GLY A 13 -7.49 -23.89 -10.97
C GLY A 13 -6.39 -24.68 -10.28
N TYR A 14 -6.35 -26.02 -10.47
CA TYR A 14 -5.29 -26.86 -9.90
C TYR A 14 -3.89 -26.47 -10.39
N LYS A 15 -3.75 -26.16 -11.69
CA LYS A 15 -2.50 -25.69 -12.27
C LYS A 15 -2.06 -24.36 -11.69
N SER A 16 -2.98 -23.40 -11.49
CA SER A 16 -2.70 -22.11 -10.83
C SER A 16 -2.10 -22.33 -9.45
N VAL A 17 -2.77 -23.17 -8.61
CA VAL A 17 -2.29 -23.50 -7.26
C VAL A 17 -0.90 -24.11 -7.30
N GLU A 18 -0.62 -25.02 -8.23
CA GLU A 18 0.71 -25.64 -8.35
C GLU A 18 1.79 -24.61 -8.69
N LEU A 19 1.51 -23.70 -9.64
CA LEU A 19 2.46 -22.68 -10.08
C LEU A 19 2.75 -21.64 -8.98
N MET A 20 1.76 -21.29 -8.14
CA MET A 20 1.93 -20.26 -7.11
C MET A 20 2.61 -20.79 -5.83
N LYS A 21 2.62 -22.11 -5.57
CA LYS A 21 3.22 -22.72 -4.36
C LYS A 21 4.63 -22.23 -4.06
N LYS A 22 5.50 -22.09 -5.08
CA LYS A 22 6.88 -21.63 -4.90
C LYS A 22 6.96 -20.20 -4.39
N HIS A 23 6.03 -19.31 -4.79
CA HIS A 23 5.98 -17.92 -4.37
C HIS A 23 5.46 -17.82 -2.94
N VAL A 24 4.35 -18.50 -2.65
CA VAL A 24 3.76 -18.53 -1.31
C VAL A 24 4.75 -19.08 -0.28
N LYS A 25 5.51 -20.14 -0.63
CA LYS A 25 6.53 -20.72 0.25
C LYS A 25 7.59 -19.70 0.71
N GLN A 26 7.92 -18.72 -0.10
CA GLN A 26 8.91 -17.69 0.24
C GLN A 26 8.43 -16.72 1.33
N THR A 27 7.11 -16.62 1.55
CA THR A 27 6.51 -15.75 2.58
C THR A 27 6.33 -16.44 3.93
N MET A 28 6.60 -17.76 4.00
CA MET A 28 6.31 -18.56 5.19
C MET A 28 7.15 -18.12 6.38
N ARG A 29 6.51 -17.98 7.51
CA ARG A 29 7.07 -17.67 8.81
C ARG A 29 6.97 -18.92 9.70
N PRO A 30 7.82 -19.04 10.77
CA PRO A 30 7.74 -20.15 11.71
C PRO A 30 6.38 -20.30 12.39
N GLU A 31 5.64 -19.20 12.54
CA GLU A 31 4.32 -19.15 13.19
C GLU A 31 3.18 -19.69 12.30
N VAL A 32 3.41 -19.87 10.99
CA VAL A 32 2.39 -20.43 10.10
C VAL A 32 2.25 -21.93 10.35
N LEU A 33 1.04 -22.35 10.74
CA LEU A 33 0.72 -23.75 10.97
C LEU A 33 0.01 -24.34 9.75
N GLY A 34 0.61 -25.39 9.17
CA GLY A 34 0.07 -26.04 7.96
C GLY A 34 0.65 -25.46 6.67
N GLY A 35 -0.10 -25.57 5.58
CA GLY A 35 0.30 -25.14 4.25
C GLY A 35 -0.90 -24.83 3.36
N LEU A 36 -0.65 -24.46 2.09
CA LEU A 36 -1.70 -24.22 1.11
C LEU A 36 -2.58 -25.47 0.92
N GLY A 37 -3.90 -25.26 0.82
CA GLY A 37 -4.90 -26.31 0.54
C GLY A 37 -5.72 -26.74 1.77
N GLY A 38 -5.52 -26.13 2.93
CA GLY A 38 -6.43 -26.27 4.08
C GLY A 38 -7.68 -25.39 3.91
N PHE A 39 -8.69 -25.60 4.75
CA PHE A 39 -9.92 -24.77 4.76
C PHE A 39 -9.65 -23.36 5.32
N ALA A 40 -8.61 -23.18 6.15
CA ALA A 40 -8.25 -21.91 6.77
C ALA A 40 -6.72 -21.81 6.92
N GLY A 41 -6.19 -20.58 6.81
CA GLY A 41 -4.84 -20.27 7.25
C GLY A 41 -4.78 -20.26 8.79
N ALA A 42 -3.77 -20.94 9.36
CA ALA A 42 -3.56 -20.95 10.80
C ALA A 42 -2.22 -20.29 11.15
N PHE A 43 -2.23 -19.41 12.16
CA PHE A 43 -1.08 -18.66 12.61
C PHE A 43 -0.93 -18.77 14.14
N ASP A 44 0.25 -19.24 14.61
CA ASP A 44 0.54 -19.40 16.03
C ASP A 44 0.83 -18.04 16.68
N LEU A 45 0.07 -17.69 17.70
CA LEU A 45 0.22 -16.46 18.46
C LEU A 45 1.20 -16.58 19.63
N SER A 46 1.94 -17.69 19.76
CA SER A 46 2.91 -17.86 20.86
C SER A 46 4.03 -16.80 20.85
N GLY A 47 4.34 -16.22 19.70
CA GLY A 47 5.33 -15.12 19.55
C GLY A 47 4.93 -13.80 20.21
N ILE A 48 3.62 -13.57 20.47
CA ILE A 48 3.12 -12.33 21.09
C ILE A 48 2.93 -12.42 22.62
N LYS A 49 3.42 -13.48 23.25
CA LYS A 49 3.27 -13.69 24.72
C LYS A 49 3.84 -12.58 25.60
N ASN A 50 4.75 -11.76 25.06
CA ASN A 50 5.35 -10.64 25.79
C ASN A 50 4.54 -9.34 25.70
N MET A 51 3.46 -9.32 24.92
CA MET A 51 2.53 -8.20 24.89
C MET A 51 1.62 -8.26 26.11
N GLU A 52 1.44 -7.13 26.79
CA GLU A 52 0.58 -7.05 27.98
C GLU A 52 -0.90 -7.10 27.59
N GLU A 53 -1.30 -6.34 26.58
CA GLU A 53 -2.67 -6.26 26.07
C GLU A 53 -2.65 -6.34 24.54
N PRO A 54 -2.48 -7.54 23.93
CA PRO A 54 -2.42 -7.67 22.48
C PRO A 54 -3.75 -7.30 21.82
N VAL A 55 -3.69 -6.44 20.80
CA VAL A 55 -4.83 -5.99 19.99
C VAL A 55 -4.59 -6.41 18.56
N LEU A 56 -5.58 -7.06 17.93
CA LEU A 56 -5.55 -7.37 16.51
C LEU A 56 -5.98 -6.14 15.71
N LEU A 57 -5.23 -5.85 14.66
CA LEU A 57 -5.55 -4.88 13.63
C LEU A 57 -5.85 -5.62 12.33
N SER A 58 -6.71 -5.06 11.50
CA SER A 58 -7.01 -5.62 10.18
C SER A 58 -7.17 -4.52 9.16
N GLY A 59 -6.69 -4.77 7.95
CA GLY A 59 -6.88 -3.93 6.79
C GLY A 59 -7.36 -4.76 5.60
N THR A 60 -8.30 -4.22 4.84
CA THR A 60 -8.73 -4.80 3.57
C THR A 60 -8.82 -3.69 2.53
N ASP A 61 -8.23 -3.94 1.38
CA ASP A 61 -8.22 -3.00 0.26
C ASP A 61 -7.92 -3.76 -1.04
N GLY A 62 -8.07 -3.08 -2.17
CA GLY A 62 -7.69 -3.57 -3.49
C GLY A 62 -6.68 -2.66 -4.17
N CYS A 63 -6.26 -3.04 -5.37
CA CYS A 63 -5.38 -2.21 -6.20
C CYS A 63 -6.15 -1.11 -6.99
N GLY A 64 -7.47 -1.07 -6.86
CA GLY A 64 -8.32 -0.09 -7.52
C GLY A 64 -8.20 -0.12 -9.05
N THR A 65 -8.53 1.00 -9.69
CA THR A 65 -8.52 1.06 -11.16
C THR A 65 -7.12 1.09 -11.79
N LYS A 66 -6.04 1.06 -10.99
CA LYS A 66 -4.67 0.84 -11.47
C LYS A 66 -4.52 -0.49 -12.19
N VAL A 67 -5.31 -1.51 -11.80
CA VAL A 67 -5.32 -2.82 -12.46
C VAL A 67 -5.49 -2.74 -13.98
N LYS A 68 -6.15 -1.68 -14.49
CA LYS A 68 -6.32 -1.48 -15.93
C LYS A 68 -4.99 -1.31 -16.68
N LEU A 69 -3.97 -0.72 -16.03
CA LEU A 69 -2.63 -0.62 -16.61
C LEU A 69 -2.01 -2.00 -16.78
N ALA A 70 -2.18 -2.88 -15.78
CA ALA A 70 -1.69 -4.26 -15.88
C ALA A 70 -2.27 -4.99 -17.09
N PHE A 71 -3.55 -4.75 -17.42
CA PHE A 71 -4.18 -5.33 -18.61
C PHE A 71 -3.58 -4.79 -19.92
N VAL A 72 -3.45 -3.47 -20.04
CA VAL A 72 -2.97 -2.83 -21.27
C VAL A 72 -1.49 -3.14 -21.52
N MET A 73 -0.69 -3.17 -20.46
CA MET A 73 0.76 -3.42 -20.53
C MET A 73 1.10 -4.92 -20.53
N ASP A 74 0.13 -5.80 -20.30
CA ASP A 74 0.32 -7.24 -20.03
C ASP A 74 1.40 -7.48 -18.94
N LYS A 75 1.37 -6.65 -17.88
CA LYS A 75 2.30 -6.67 -16.77
C LYS A 75 1.57 -6.88 -15.45
N HIS A 76 1.67 -8.09 -14.90
CA HIS A 76 0.84 -8.55 -13.78
C HIS A 76 1.65 -8.84 -12.50
N ASP A 77 2.97 -8.71 -12.54
CA ASP A 77 3.90 -9.07 -11.46
C ASP A 77 4.00 -8.01 -10.34
N THR A 78 3.53 -6.77 -10.58
CA THR A 78 3.64 -5.67 -9.61
C THR A 78 2.33 -5.35 -8.90
N ILE A 79 1.18 -5.61 -9.54
CA ILE A 79 -0.13 -5.23 -9.01
C ILE A 79 -0.46 -5.91 -7.67
N GLY A 80 0.10 -7.10 -7.43
CA GLY A 80 -0.02 -7.81 -6.15
C GLY A 80 0.68 -7.07 -5.01
N ILE A 81 1.79 -6.37 -5.29
CA ILE A 81 2.48 -5.53 -4.31
C ILE A 81 1.56 -4.37 -3.88
N ASP A 82 0.85 -3.75 -4.83
CA ASP A 82 -0.11 -2.69 -4.53
C ASP A 82 -1.20 -3.15 -3.57
N ALA A 83 -1.83 -4.30 -3.83
CA ALA A 83 -2.88 -4.84 -2.98
C ALA A 83 -2.38 -5.13 -1.54
N VAL A 84 -1.17 -5.69 -1.40
CA VAL A 84 -0.55 -5.92 -0.09
C VAL A 84 -0.24 -4.60 0.59
N ALA A 85 0.41 -3.66 -0.10
CA ALA A 85 0.83 -2.38 0.45
C ALA A 85 -0.34 -1.58 1.02
N MET A 86 -1.47 -1.53 0.31
CA MET A 86 -2.67 -0.81 0.77
C MET A 86 -3.18 -1.34 2.11
N CYS A 87 -3.13 -2.66 2.32
CA CYS A 87 -3.58 -3.29 3.57
C CYS A 87 -2.55 -3.17 4.70
N VAL A 88 -1.28 -3.50 4.43
CA VAL A 88 -0.25 -3.59 5.49
C VAL A 88 0.25 -2.22 5.96
N ASN A 89 0.23 -1.21 5.08
CA ASN A 89 0.59 0.16 5.46
C ASN A 89 -0.41 0.75 6.46
N ASP A 90 -1.70 0.44 6.36
CA ASP A 90 -2.72 0.89 7.32
C ASP A 90 -2.53 0.24 8.69
N ILE A 91 -2.15 -1.05 8.71
CA ILE A 91 -1.78 -1.74 9.95
C ILE A 91 -0.55 -1.07 10.57
N ALA A 92 0.50 -0.83 9.79
CA ALA A 92 1.72 -0.19 10.26
C ALA A 92 1.47 1.26 10.72
N CYS A 93 0.62 2.01 10.00
CA CYS A 93 0.18 3.36 10.34
C CYS A 93 -0.49 3.43 11.73
N SER A 94 -1.16 2.36 12.13
CA SER A 94 -1.77 2.21 13.46
C SER A 94 -0.82 1.65 14.53
N GLY A 95 0.48 1.46 14.23
CA GLY A 95 1.50 0.94 15.14
C GLY A 95 1.62 -0.57 15.16
N GLY A 96 0.88 -1.28 14.30
CA GLY A 96 0.83 -2.73 14.24
C GLY A 96 1.94 -3.36 13.41
N GLU A 97 2.22 -4.63 13.73
CA GLU A 97 3.06 -5.51 12.93
C GLU A 97 2.15 -6.45 12.13
N PRO A 98 2.22 -6.47 10.77
CA PRO A 98 1.49 -7.42 9.96
C PRO A 98 1.92 -8.86 10.28
N LEU A 99 0.95 -9.76 10.42
CA LEU A 99 1.19 -11.18 10.73
C LEU A 99 0.99 -12.04 9.49
N PHE A 100 -0.20 -11.94 8.89
CA PHE A 100 -0.55 -12.72 7.71
C PHE A 100 -1.48 -11.97 6.78
N PHE A 101 -1.51 -12.44 5.55
CA PHE A 101 -2.27 -11.90 4.43
C PHE A 101 -3.08 -12.98 3.73
N LEU A 102 -4.22 -12.59 3.21
CA LEU A 102 -5.08 -13.38 2.34
C LEU A 102 -5.41 -12.54 1.10
N ASP A 103 -5.38 -13.12 -0.08
CA ASP A 103 -5.81 -12.48 -1.31
C ASP A 103 -7.15 -13.03 -1.82
N TYR A 104 -7.87 -12.22 -2.59
CA TYR A 104 -9.02 -12.64 -3.37
C TYR A 104 -8.86 -12.15 -4.80
N ILE A 105 -8.78 -13.08 -5.74
CA ILE A 105 -8.69 -12.81 -7.17
C ILE A 105 -9.99 -13.23 -7.83
N ALA A 106 -10.81 -12.25 -8.25
CA ALA A 106 -11.94 -12.48 -9.13
C ALA A 106 -11.47 -12.33 -10.57
N CYS A 107 -11.72 -13.31 -11.45
CA CYS A 107 -11.31 -13.23 -12.85
C CYS A 107 -12.40 -13.69 -13.81
N GLY A 108 -12.43 -13.14 -15.01
CA GLY A 108 -13.36 -13.59 -16.05
C GLY A 108 -13.05 -15.01 -16.51
N LYS A 109 -11.75 -15.33 -16.58
CA LYS A 109 -11.23 -16.67 -16.87
C LYS A 109 -9.91 -16.90 -16.14
N ASN A 110 -9.73 -18.10 -15.60
CA ASN A 110 -8.47 -18.48 -14.98
C ASN A 110 -7.41 -18.84 -16.05
N TYR A 111 -6.41 -17.99 -16.17
CA TYR A 111 -5.19 -18.24 -16.93
C TYR A 111 -4.08 -18.57 -15.93
N PRO A 112 -3.69 -19.84 -15.75
CA PRO A 112 -2.84 -20.27 -14.63
C PRO A 112 -1.52 -19.49 -14.48
N GLU A 113 -0.86 -19.22 -15.59
CA GLU A 113 0.40 -18.47 -15.60
C GLU A 113 0.21 -17.00 -15.19
N LYS A 114 -0.88 -16.36 -15.64
CA LYS A 114 -1.25 -15.00 -15.26
C LYS A 114 -1.58 -14.93 -13.77
N ILE A 115 -2.41 -15.83 -13.27
CA ILE A 115 -2.75 -15.92 -11.83
C ILE A 115 -1.49 -16.13 -10.99
N ALA A 116 -0.61 -17.04 -11.38
CA ALA A 116 0.65 -17.27 -10.68
C ALA A 116 1.55 -16.02 -10.68
N THR A 117 1.54 -15.22 -11.76
CA THR A 117 2.28 -13.95 -11.85
C THR A 117 1.69 -12.90 -10.91
N ILE A 118 0.37 -12.78 -10.83
CA ILE A 118 -0.31 -11.89 -9.87
C ILE A 118 0.08 -12.27 -8.43
N VAL A 119 -0.03 -13.56 -8.09
CA VAL A 119 0.31 -14.07 -6.75
C VAL A 119 1.82 -13.92 -6.45
N SER A 120 2.68 -13.94 -7.47
CA SER A 120 4.10 -13.62 -7.25
C SER A 120 4.30 -12.20 -6.75
N GLY A 121 3.53 -11.23 -7.26
CA GLY A 121 3.50 -9.86 -6.77
C GLY A 121 2.95 -9.77 -5.33
N VAL A 122 1.86 -10.49 -5.03
CA VAL A 122 1.33 -10.58 -3.65
C VAL A 122 2.40 -11.14 -2.70
N ALA A 123 3.05 -12.23 -3.08
CA ALA A 123 4.12 -12.82 -2.28
C ALA A 123 5.29 -11.86 -2.08
N GLN A 124 5.67 -11.10 -3.10
CA GLN A 124 6.73 -10.09 -2.97
C GLN A 124 6.34 -8.97 -2.00
N GLY A 125 5.09 -8.49 -2.03
CA GLY A 125 4.58 -7.54 -1.05
C GLY A 125 4.57 -8.11 0.37
N CYS A 126 4.19 -9.37 0.54
CA CYS A 126 4.23 -10.08 1.82
C CYS A 126 5.67 -10.22 2.36
N ILE A 127 6.66 -10.51 1.50
CA ILE A 127 8.07 -10.56 1.90
C ILE A 127 8.55 -9.18 2.36
N GLN A 128 8.25 -8.11 1.63
CA GLN A 128 8.64 -6.75 2.00
C GLN A 128 8.03 -6.29 3.33
N SER A 129 6.81 -6.74 3.64
CA SER A 129 6.11 -6.43 4.88
C SER A 129 6.35 -7.43 6.02
N GLU A 130 7.21 -8.43 5.80
CA GLU A 130 7.46 -9.53 6.75
C GLU A 130 6.17 -10.27 7.16
N CYS A 131 5.20 -10.34 6.26
CA CYS A 131 3.86 -10.89 6.44
C CYS A 131 3.78 -12.25 5.73
N ALA A 132 3.06 -13.22 6.29
CA ALA A 132 2.90 -14.53 5.64
C ALA A 132 1.66 -14.57 4.77
N LEU A 133 1.78 -15.00 3.50
CA LEU A 133 0.64 -15.32 2.66
C LEU A 133 0.11 -16.71 3.04
N VAL A 134 -0.94 -16.77 3.87
CA VAL A 134 -1.41 -18.02 4.47
C VAL A 134 -2.55 -18.69 3.70
N GLY A 135 -3.09 -18.02 2.70
CA GLY A 135 -4.19 -18.53 1.87
C GLY A 135 -4.73 -17.44 0.96
N GLY A 136 -5.76 -17.76 0.25
CA GLY A 136 -6.48 -16.87 -0.66
C GLY A 136 -7.53 -17.62 -1.45
N GLU A 137 -8.18 -16.92 -2.39
CA GLU A 137 -9.20 -17.48 -3.27
C GLU A 137 -8.98 -16.97 -4.69
N THR A 138 -9.17 -17.83 -5.67
CA THR A 138 -9.25 -17.45 -7.09
C THR A 138 -10.57 -17.96 -7.65
N ALA A 139 -11.46 -17.03 -8.00
CA ALA A 139 -12.80 -17.34 -8.48
C ALA A 139 -12.99 -16.90 -9.93
N GLU A 140 -13.41 -17.82 -10.80
CA GLU A 140 -13.87 -17.49 -12.15
C GLU A 140 -15.31 -16.96 -12.11
N HIS A 141 -15.53 -15.83 -12.77
CA HIS A 141 -16.82 -15.15 -12.86
C HIS A 141 -17.29 -15.05 -14.31
N PRO A 142 -17.58 -16.21 -14.98
CA PRO A 142 -17.99 -16.21 -16.38
C PRO A 142 -19.32 -15.45 -16.56
N GLY A 143 -19.32 -14.51 -17.51
CA GLY A 143 -20.50 -13.68 -17.80
C GLY A 143 -20.71 -12.49 -16.85
N LEU A 144 -20.00 -12.40 -15.73
CA LEU A 144 -19.99 -11.23 -14.84
C LEU A 144 -18.80 -10.32 -15.10
N MET A 145 -17.67 -10.89 -15.52
CA MET A 145 -16.43 -10.19 -15.74
C MET A 145 -15.91 -10.48 -17.16
N PRO A 146 -15.30 -9.51 -17.86
CA PRO A 146 -14.64 -9.75 -19.14
C PRO A 146 -13.59 -10.86 -19.03
N VAL A 147 -13.45 -11.68 -20.07
CA VAL A 147 -12.64 -12.91 -20.06
C VAL A 147 -11.17 -12.65 -19.68
N ASP A 148 -10.62 -11.52 -20.09
CA ASP A 148 -9.19 -11.19 -19.89
C ASP A 148 -8.94 -10.28 -18.67
N GLU A 149 -10.01 -9.89 -17.97
CA GLU A 149 -9.92 -8.99 -16.82
C GLU A 149 -10.01 -9.75 -15.49
N TYR A 150 -9.48 -9.13 -14.45
CA TYR A 150 -9.58 -9.59 -13.06
C TYR A 150 -9.66 -8.40 -12.12
N ASP A 151 -10.08 -8.66 -10.90
CA ASP A 151 -9.91 -7.76 -9.76
C ASP A 151 -9.13 -8.47 -8.65
N LEU A 152 -8.39 -7.69 -7.88
CA LEU A 152 -7.53 -8.19 -6.82
C LEU A 152 -7.76 -7.38 -5.55
N ALA A 153 -8.14 -8.06 -4.49
CA ALA A 153 -8.27 -7.51 -3.16
C ALA A 153 -7.45 -8.32 -2.16
N GLY A 154 -7.10 -7.69 -1.04
CA GLY A 154 -6.37 -8.30 0.04
C GLY A 154 -7.02 -8.07 1.40
N PHE A 155 -6.67 -8.92 2.33
CA PHE A 155 -7.00 -8.82 3.74
C PHE A 155 -5.77 -9.15 4.58
N ALA A 156 -5.32 -8.19 5.37
CA ALA A 156 -4.19 -8.34 6.27
C ALA A 156 -4.67 -8.36 7.72
N VAL A 157 -4.00 -9.15 8.55
CA VAL A 157 -4.14 -9.12 10.00
C VAL A 157 -2.78 -8.83 10.61
N GLY A 158 -2.76 -7.90 11.54
CA GLY A 158 -1.59 -7.53 12.32
C GLY A 158 -1.90 -7.49 13.82
N VAL A 159 -0.87 -7.24 14.60
CA VAL A 159 -0.97 -7.16 16.07
C VAL A 159 -0.20 -5.96 16.59
N VAL A 160 -0.69 -5.38 17.67
CA VAL A 160 -0.03 -4.31 18.43
C VAL A 160 -0.28 -4.51 19.92
N ASP A 161 0.68 -4.16 20.78
CA ASP A 161 0.35 -3.99 22.20
C ASP A 161 -0.47 -2.69 22.35
N LYS A 162 -1.55 -2.73 23.10
CA LYS A 162 -2.49 -1.60 23.25
C LYS A 162 -1.82 -0.27 23.61
N LYS A 163 -0.74 -0.33 24.42
CA LYS A 163 0.04 0.86 24.81
C LYS A 163 0.83 1.47 23.64
N ASP A 164 1.06 0.71 22.56
CA ASP A 164 1.84 1.10 21.38
C ASP A 164 0.95 1.50 20.20
N ILE A 165 -0.37 1.52 20.37
CA ILE A 165 -1.29 1.98 19.31
C ILE A 165 -0.99 3.45 18.98
N ILE A 166 -0.86 3.74 17.70
CA ILE A 166 -0.71 5.10 17.18
C ILE A 166 -2.10 5.64 16.87
N ASP A 167 -2.65 6.46 17.77
CA ASP A 167 -4.01 7.01 17.68
C ASP A 167 -4.07 8.54 17.59
N GLY A 168 -2.91 9.21 17.58
CA GLY A 168 -2.82 10.67 17.51
C GLY A 168 -3.09 11.39 18.84
N SER A 169 -3.55 10.70 19.88
CA SER A 169 -3.97 11.32 21.15
C SER A 169 -2.85 12.08 21.89
N SER A 170 -1.59 11.72 21.64
CA SER A 170 -0.41 12.34 22.25
C SER A 170 0.22 13.45 21.41
N ILE A 171 -0.36 13.78 20.24
CA ILE A 171 0.08 14.91 19.40
C ILE A 171 -0.16 16.22 20.13
N LYS A 172 0.82 17.12 20.06
CA LYS A 172 0.75 18.45 20.69
C LYS A 172 1.44 19.50 19.81
N GLU A 173 1.18 20.77 20.10
CA GLU A 173 1.90 21.88 19.48
C GLU A 173 3.43 21.73 19.63
N GLY A 174 4.15 22.02 18.54
CA GLY A 174 5.59 21.89 18.44
C GLY A 174 6.09 20.53 17.96
N ASP A 175 5.21 19.51 17.87
CA ASP A 175 5.59 18.23 17.26
C ASP A 175 5.95 18.43 15.79
N VAL A 176 6.99 17.73 15.34
CA VAL A 176 7.54 17.82 14.00
C VAL A 176 6.91 16.76 13.11
N LEU A 177 6.62 17.12 11.86
CA LEU A 177 6.13 16.22 10.84
C LEU A 177 7.29 15.75 9.95
N VAL A 178 7.47 14.44 9.87
CA VAL A 178 8.42 13.79 8.96
C VAL A 178 7.60 13.04 7.89
N GLY A 179 7.85 13.38 6.63
CA GLY A 179 7.26 12.69 5.48
C GLY A 179 8.19 11.61 4.95
N ILE A 180 7.66 10.45 4.62
CA ILE A 180 8.38 9.35 3.98
C ILE A 180 8.00 9.30 2.51
N ALA A 181 9.02 9.29 1.63
CA ALA A 181 8.83 9.39 0.19
C ALA A 181 7.95 8.27 -0.39
N SER A 182 7.12 8.61 -1.36
CA SER A 182 6.43 7.64 -2.20
C SER A 182 7.31 7.15 -3.34
N SER A 183 6.95 6.02 -3.94
CA SER A 183 7.56 5.50 -5.18
C SER A 183 6.98 6.15 -6.44
N GLY A 184 5.95 6.96 -6.32
CA GLY A 184 5.18 7.57 -7.40
C GLY A 184 3.71 7.72 -7.02
N VAL A 185 2.82 7.47 -7.96
CA VAL A 185 1.36 7.64 -7.77
C VAL A 185 0.77 6.66 -6.75
N HIS A 186 1.45 5.54 -6.49
CA HIS A 186 0.97 4.43 -5.70
C HIS A 186 -0.25 3.76 -6.34
N SER A 187 -1.34 3.54 -5.58
CA SER A 187 -2.55 2.86 -6.06
C SER A 187 -3.81 3.72 -5.99
N ASN A 188 -3.66 5.03 -5.81
CA ASN A 188 -4.77 5.97 -5.65
C ASN A 188 -4.81 7.01 -6.76
N GLY A 189 -6.01 7.55 -7.03
CA GLY A 189 -6.19 8.59 -8.05
C GLY A 189 -6.22 8.08 -9.50
N PHE A 190 -6.18 6.78 -9.75
CA PHE A 190 -6.09 6.21 -11.10
C PHE A 190 -7.33 6.44 -11.97
N SER A 191 -8.50 6.70 -11.39
CA SER A 191 -9.66 7.13 -12.17
C SER A 191 -9.40 8.49 -12.84
N LEU A 192 -8.73 9.41 -12.12
CA LEU A 192 -8.32 10.71 -12.68
C LEU A 192 -7.17 10.54 -13.70
N VAL A 193 -6.13 9.76 -13.37
CA VAL A 193 -5.04 9.46 -14.31
C VAL A 193 -5.57 8.92 -15.64
N ARG A 194 -6.53 7.99 -15.60
CA ARG A 194 -7.19 7.42 -16.78
C ARG A 194 -8.08 8.39 -17.55
N SER A 195 -8.48 9.49 -16.96
CA SER A 195 -9.20 10.56 -17.65
C SER A 195 -8.25 11.58 -18.29
N VAL A 196 -7.02 11.67 -17.78
CA VAL A 196 -5.98 12.61 -18.26
C VAL A 196 -5.19 12.03 -19.43
N PHE A 197 -4.87 10.74 -19.38
CA PHE A 197 -4.09 10.06 -20.40
C PHE A 197 -4.93 9.02 -21.16
N ASP A 198 -4.66 8.88 -22.45
CA ASP A 198 -5.16 7.72 -23.19
C ASP A 198 -4.48 6.45 -22.66
N MET A 199 -5.29 5.45 -22.29
CA MET A 199 -4.82 4.17 -21.76
C MET A 199 -4.58 3.16 -22.90
N SER A 200 -4.10 3.61 -24.03
CA SER A 200 -3.62 2.73 -25.11
C SER A 200 -2.17 2.31 -24.83
N LYS A 201 -1.78 1.17 -25.40
CA LYS A 201 -0.39 0.70 -25.33
C LYS A 201 0.58 1.74 -25.91
N GLU A 202 0.22 2.39 -27.02
CA GLU A 202 1.04 3.43 -27.66
C GLU A 202 1.28 4.62 -26.70
N SER A 203 0.25 5.09 -26.03
CA SER A 203 0.37 6.18 -25.03
C SER A 203 1.25 5.75 -23.86
N LEU A 204 1.04 4.55 -23.31
CA LEU A 204 1.81 4.05 -22.18
C LEU A 204 3.28 3.74 -22.53
N ASP A 205 3.58 3.38 -23.75
CA ASP A 205 4.95 3.16 -24.26
C ASP A 205 5.66 4.49 -24.61
N THR A 206 4.98 5.65 -24.56
CA THR A 206 5.61 6.94 -24.81
C THR A 206 6.63 7.29 -23.73
N TYR A 207 7.87 7.55 -24.15
CA TYR A 207 8.96 7.94 -23.27
C TYR A 207 8.90 9.44 -22.96
N TYR A 208 9.10 9.81 -21.69
CA TYR A 208 9.16 11.19 -21.24
C TYR A 208 10.54 11.46 -20.61
N ASP A 209 11.26 12.45 -21.15
CA ASP A 209 12.59 12.82 -20.65
C ASP A 209 12.57 13.23 -19.18
N GLU A 210 11.51 13.91 -18.74
CA GLU A 210 11.32 14.34 -17.36
C GLU A 210 11.10 13.17 -16.39
N LEU A 211 10.57 12.04 -16.88
CA LEU A 211 10.38 10.82 -16.08
C LEU A 211 11.59 9.86 -16.17
N GLN A 212 12.45 10.01 -17.18
CA GLN A 212 13.52 9.07 -17.53
C GLN A 212 13.02 7.62 -17.74
N LYS A 213 11.75 7.47 -18.12
CA LYS A 213 11.07 6.20 -18.38
C LYS A 213 9.80 6.43 -19.19
N THR A 214 9.13 5.36 -19.60
CA THR A 214 7.85 5.48 -20.28
C THR A 214 6.74 5.90 -19.28
N LEU A 215 5.64 6.43 -19.81
CA LEU A 215 4.47 6.78 -19.00
C LEU A 215 3.95 5.55 -18.23
N GLY A 216 3.83 4.42 -18.92
CA GLY A 216 3.37 3.17 -18.31
C GLY A 216 4.28 2.70 -17.17
N GLU A 217 5.61 2.73 -17.36
CA GLU A 217 6.57 2.38 -16.31
C GLU A 217 6.45 3.30 -15.09
N ALA A 218 6.25 4.60 -15.30
CA ALA A 218 6.08 5.54 -14.19
C ALA A 218 4.75 5.32 -13.43
N LEU A 219 3.69 5.00 -14.15
CA LEU A 219 2.36 4.81 -13.56
C LEU A 219 2.18 3.45 -12.89
N ILE A 220 2.81 2.37 -13.42
CA ILE A 220 2.67 1.03 -12.86
C ILE A 220 3.60 0.77 -11.67
N GLU A 221 4.51 1.70 -11.36
CA GLU A 221 5.41 1.60 -10.20
C GLU A 221 4.61 1.20 -8.96
N PRO A 222 4.99 0.10 -8.25
CA PRO A 222 4.20 -0.38 -7.14
C PRO A 222 4.22 0.57 -5.95
N THR A 223 3.14 0.52 -5.16
CA THR A 223 3.02 1.22 -3.89
C THR A 223 4.13 0.80 -2.94
N ARG A 224 4.80 1.77 -2.33
CA ARG A 224 5.85 1.52 -1.34
C ARG A 224 5.26 0.94 -0.05
N ILE A 225 5.95 -0.03 0.53
CA ILE A 225 5.59 -0.66 1.80
C ILE A 225 6.46 -0.07 2.91
N TYR A 226 5.83 0.58 3.90
CA TYR A 226 6.49 1.33 4.98
C TYR A 226 6.66 0.54 6.28
N VAL A 227 6.28 -0.73 6.29
CA VAL A 227 6.31 -1.59 7.50
C VAL A 227 7.71 -1.64 8.11
N LYS A 228 8.75 -1.84 7.30
CA LYS A 228 10.14 -1.91 7.77
C LYS A 228 10.62 -0.59 8.35
N ALA A 229 10.29 0.55 7.70
CA ALA A 229 10.65 1.88 8.17
C ALA A 229 10.06 2.17 9.56
N LEU A 230 8.74 1.97 9.72
CA LEU A 230 8.07 2.21 11.01
C LEU A 230 8.54 1.23 12.10
N LYS A 231 8.81 -0.02 11.74
CA LYS A 231 9.40 -1.01 12.65
C LYS A 231 10.80 -0.61 13.13
N ASN A 232 11.64 -0.04 12.25
CA ASN A 232 12.95 0.48 12.61
C ASN A 232 12.84 1.69 13.53
N VAL A 233 11.94 2.64 13.25
CA VAL A 233 11.66 3.79 14.12
C VAL A 233 11.28 3.33 15.53
N LYS A 234 10.36 2.36 15.64
CA LYS A 234 9.97 1.77 16.94
C LYS A 234 11.15 1.09 17.64
N LYS A 235 11.97 0.31 16.91
CA LYS A 235 13.17 -0.36 17.46
C LYS A 235 14.23 0.65 17.94
N ALA A 236 14.33 1.82 17.32
CA ALA A 236 15.21 2.90 17.74
C ALA A 236 14.72 3.62 19.01
N GLY A 237 13.58 3.20 19.58
CA GLY A 237 13.01 3.75 20.80
C GLY A 237 12.24 5.06 20.59
N VAL A 238 11.95 5.42 19.35
CA VAL A 238 11.18 6.62 19.03
C VAL A 238 9.68 6.32 19.14
N LYS A 239 8.97 7.18 19.85
CA LYS A 239 7.50 7.14 19.92
C LYS A 239 6.89 7.93 18.78
N VAL A 240 6.30 7.26 17.81
CA VAL A 240 5.44 7.88 16.79
C VAL A 240 4.12 8.24 17.47
N LYS A 241 3.76 9.54 17.46
CA LYS A 241 2.55 10.05 18.11
C LYS A 241 1.33 10.00 17.20
N GLY A 242 1.55 10.19 15.93
CA GLY A 242 0.54 10.08 14.88
C GLY A 242 1.17 9.63 13.58
N CYS A 243 0.41 8.94 12.78
CA CYS A 243 0.83 8.45 11.48
C CYS A 243 -0.33 8.58 10.49
N SER A 244 -0.04 9.02 9.29
CA SER A 244 -1.01 9.17 8.21
C SER A 244 -0.49 8.50 6.94
N HIS A 245 -1.18 7.48 6.46
CA HIS A 245 -0.97 6.88 5.15
C HIS A 245 -1.70 7.74 4.10
N ILE A 246 -0.93 8.34 3.18
CA ILE A 246 -1.49 9.26 2.19
C ILE A 246 -2.01 8.48 0.99
N THR A 247 -3.30 8.21 1.00
CA THR A 247 -4.05 7.45 0.01
C THR A 247 -5.07 8.33 -0.73
N GLY A 248 -6.18 7.78 -1.19
CA GLY A 248 -7.29 8.56 -1.78
C GLY A 248 -7.78 9.66 -0.84
N GLY A 249 -8.06 10.84 -1.39
CA GLY A 249 -8.33 12.05 -0.60
C GLY A 249 -7.07 12.86 -0.25
N GLY A 250 -5.87 12.34 -0.59
CA GLY A 250 -4.59 13.05 -0.46
C GLY A 250 -4.31 13.60 0.94
N PHE A 251 -3.67 14.75 1.00
CA PHE A 251 -3.29 15.37 2.27
C PHE A 251 -4.50 15.87 3.07
N TYR A 252 -5.48 16.46 2.38
CA TYR A 252 -6.61 17.13 3.03
C TYR A 252 -7.54 16.19 3.78
N GLU A 253 -7.65 14.94 3.34
CA GLU A 253 -8.49 13.95 4.00
C GLU A 253 -7.71 13.02 4.94
N ASN A 254 -6.43 12.68 4.61
CA ASN A 254 -5.70 11.69 5.38
C ASN A 254 -4.94 12.30 6.57
N VAL A 255 -4.25 13.43 6.41
CA VAL A 255 -3.49 14.04 7.51
C VAL A 255 -4.37 14.36 8.72
N PRO A 256 -5.58 14.93 8.58
CA PRO A 256 -6.43 15.20 9.73
C PRO A 256 -6.87 13.97 10.52
N ARG A 257 -6.86 12.76 9.94
CA ARG A 257 -7.26 11.53 10.64
C ARG A 257 -6.37 11.22 11.85
N MET A 258 -5.08 11.59 11.77
CA MET A 258 -4.14 11.38 12.88
C MET A 258 -4.18 12.49 13.94
N LEU A 259 -4.88 13.61 13.70
CA LEU A 259 -4.83 14.79 14.57
C LEU A 259 -5.93 14.78 15.63
N PRO A 260 -5.64 15.27 16.85
CA PRO A 260 -6.68 15.63 17.82
C PRO A 260 -7.40 16.92 17.39
N GLU A 261 -8.57 17.21 18.00
CA GLU A 261 -9.48 18.28 17.59
C GLU A 261 -8.87 19.69 17.62
N ASN A 262 -7.88 19.91 18.48
CA ASN A 262 -7.23 21.22 18.69
C ASN A 262 -5.86 21.32 18.02
N ALA A 263 -5.54 20.45 17.07
CA ALA A 263 -4.26 20.42 16.37
C ALA A 263 -4.43 20.63 14.87
N LYS A 264 -3.56 21.44 14.29
CA LYS A 264 -3.45 21.66 12.84
C LYS A 264 -2.05 21.28 12.38
N ALA A 265 -1.95 20.54 11.27
CA ALA A 265 -0.69 20.25 10.60
C ALA A 265 -0.36 21.37 9.61
N ILE A 266 0.82 21.94 9.69
CA ILE A 266 1.36 22.87 8.70
C ILE A 266 2.45 22.14 7.93
N ILE A 267 2.28 21.98 6.62
CA ILE A 267 3.20 21.25 5.74
C ILE A 267 3.74 22.20 4.66
N GLN A 268 5.06 22.23 4.53
CA GLN A 268 5.77 23.04 3.52
C GLN A 268 5.92 22.23 2.23
N LYS A 269 5.31 22.66 1.14
CA LYS A 269 5.30 21.96 -0.15
C LYS A 269 6.69 21.87 -0.81
N ASP A 270 7.58 22.79 -0.52
CA ASP A 270 8.93 22.88 -1.05
C ASP A 270 9.98 22.14 -0.20
N SER A 271 9.57 21.51 0.91
CA SER A 271 10.49 20.82 1.83
C SER A 271 10.90 19.41 1.37
N TYR A 272 10.33 18.92 0.30
CA TYR A 272 10.61 17.59 -0.26
C TYR A 272 10.45 17.58 -1.78
N PRO A 273 11.13 16.67 -2.51
CA PRO A 273 10.99 16.58 -3.95
C PRO A 273 9.64 15.95 -4.34
N VAL A 274 8.89 16.65 -5.17
CA VAL A 274 7.67 16.09 -5.80
C VAL A 274 8.07 15.35 -7.08
N PRO A 275 7.80 14.05 -7.22
CA PRO A 275 8.12 13.28 -8.42
C PRO A 275 7.52 13.89 -9.69
N PRO A 276 8.27 13.94 -10.82
CA PRO A 276 7.84 14.62 -12.05
C PRO A 276 6.52 14.13 -12.64
N ILE A 277 6.14 12.88 -12.35
CA ILE A 277 4.86 12.31 -12.82
C ILE A 277 3.65 13.16 -12.37
N PHE A 278 3.69 13.76 -11.17
CA PHE A 278 2.60 14.60 -10.69
C PHE A 278 2.48 15.90 -11.48
N GLY A 279 3.62 16.51 -11.85
CA GLY A 279 3.63 17.68 -12.75
C GLY A 279 3.08 17.34 -14.14
N LEU A 280 3.41 16.17 -14.65
CA LEU A 280 2.89 15.68 -15.93
C LEU A 280 1.37 15.46 -15.89
N ILE A 281 0.85 14.83 -14.83
CA ILE A 281 -0.59 14.63 -14.60
C ILE A 281 -1.29 16.00 -14.51
N GLN A 282 -0.76 16.90 -13.70
CA GLN A 282 -1.32 18.23 -13.49
C GLN A 282 -1.44 19.03 -14.80
N LYS A 283 -0.35 19.07 -15.56
CA LYS A 283 -0.25 19.82 -16.83
C LYS A 283 -1.21 19.26 -17.89
N ASN A 284 -1.20 17.94 -18.11
CA ASN A 284 -2.04 17.33 -19.14
C ASN A 284 -3.53 17.36 -18.77
N GLY A 285 -3.86 17.24 -17.49
CA GLY A 285 -5.24 17.31 -17.00
C GLY A 285 -5.74 18.73 -16.74
N ASN A 286 -4.87 19.75 -16.84
CA ASN A 286 -5.16 21.13 -16.41
C ASN A 286 -5.80 21.18 -15.02
N ILE A 287 -5.20 20.44 -14.07
CA ILE A 287 -5.74 20.21 -12.73
C ILE A 287 -5.23 21.30 -11.78
N GLU A 288 -6.12 21.89 -11.00
CA GLU A 288 -5.74 22.84 -9.95
C GLU A 288 -4.86 22.17 -8.89
N GLU A 289 -3.84 22.90 -8.41
CA GLU A 289 -2.88 22.39 -7.40
C GLU A 289 -3.59 21.80 -6.17
N LYS A 290 -4.61 22.50 -5.67
CA LYS A 290 -5.40 22.01 -4.53
C LYS A 290 -6.02 20.64 -4.80
N MET A 291 -6.52 20.38 -6.01
CA MET A 291 -7.09 19.11 -6.39
C MET A 291 -6.01 18.02 -6.50
N MET A 292 -4.80 18.36 -6.95
CA MET A 292 -3.65 17.43 -6.94
C MET A 292 -3.37 16.93 -5.52
N TYR A 293 -3.25 17.82 -4.54
CA TYR A 293 -3.05 17.48 -3.14
C TYR A 293 -4.27 16.84 -2.45
N ASN A 294 -5.46 16.97 -3.03
CA ASN A 294 -6.67 16.29 -2.56
C ASN A 294 -6.86 14.90 -3.18
N THR A 295 -6.10 14.55 -4.21
CA THR A 295 -6.26 13.29 -4.94
C THR A 295 -5.05 12.36 -4.76
N PHE A 296 -3.84 12.95 -4.77
CA PHE A 296 -2.58 12.23 -4.84
C PHE A 296 -1.71 12.43 -3.60
N ASN A 297 -0.75 11.53 -3.42
CA ASN A 297 0.25 11.61 -2.36
C ASN A 297 1.34 12.68 -2.61
N MET A 298 1.42 13.23 -3.80
CA MET A 298 2.35 14.29 -4.21
C MET A 298 3.83 14.07 -3.82
N GLY A 299 4.24 12.80 -3.67
CA GLY A 299 5.61 12.42 -3.33
C GLY A 299 5.83 11.94 -1.90
N LEU A 300 4.82 12.03 -1.04
CA LEU A 300 4.85 11.49 0.34
C LEU A 300 3.77 10.45 0.53
N GLY A 301 4.17 9.19 0.68
CA GLY A 301 3.18 8.12 0.91
C GLY A 301 2.81 7.98 2.39
N MET A 302 3.65 8.47 3.31
CA MET A 302 3.37 8.44 4.74
C MET A 302 3.90 9.69 5.44
N VAL A 303 3.16 10.18 6.43
CA VAL A 303 3.56 11.30 7.29
C VAL A 303 3.44 10.88 8.74
N ILE A 304 4.50 11.09 9.54
CA ILE A 304 4.52 10.79 10.97
C ILE A 304 4.74 12.04 11.80
N ALA A 305 4.12 12.08 12.99
CA ALA A 305 4.30 13.16 13.96
C ALA A 305 5.16 12.69 15.13
N LEU A 306 6.19 13.46 15.48
CA LEU A 306 7.23 13.11 16.45
C LEU A 306 7.52 14.27 17.40
N ASP A 307 8.07 13.98 18.60
CA ASP A 307 8.77 14.98 19.40
C ASP A 307 10.01 15.48 18.62
N GLU A 308 10.28 16.77 18.65
CA GLU A 308 11.42 17.40 17.94
C GLU A 308 12.77 16.72 18.25
N LYS A 309 12.99 16.32 19.51
CA LYS A 309 14.23 15.64 19.95
C LYS A 309 14.46 14.26 19.31
N ASP A 310 13.43 13.64 18.80
CA ASP A 310 13.45 12.27 18.26
C ASP A 310 13.57 12.24 16.72
N VAL A 311 13.52 13.41 16.05
CA VAL A 311 13.47 13.52 14.58
C VAL A 311 14.69 12.90 13.92
N ASP A 312 15.91 13.28 14.35
CA ASP A 312 17.15 12.77 13.73
C ASP A 312 17.28 11.25 13.88
N ILE A 313 16.84 10.70 15.03
CA ILE A 313 16.87 9.26 15.30
C ILE A 313 15.86 8.55 14.38
N ALA A 314 14.66 9.12 14.25
CA ALA A 314 13.63 8.56 13.39
C ALA A 314 14.05 8.57 11.91
N MET A 315 14.56 9.70 11.43
CA MET A 315 15.01 9.82 10.03
C MET A 315 16.10 8.81 9.71
N LYS A 316 17.11 8.67 10.58
CA LYS A 316 18.14 7.64 10.41
C LYS A 316 17.57 6.23 10.36
N ALA A 317 16.61 5.91 11.23
CA ALA A 317 15.97 4.59 11.25
C ALA A 317 15.15 4.31 9.98
N ILE A 318 14.53 5.34 9.39
CA ILE A 318 13.82 5.25 8.11
C ILE A 318 14.81 5.03 6.96
N GLU A 319 15.92 5.77 6.93
CA GLU A 319 16.99 5.62 5.93
C GLU A 319 17.63 4.23 5.97
N GLU A 320 17.76 3.62 7.15
CA GLU A 320 18.22 2.24 7.31
C GLU A 320 17.24 1.19 6.71
N ALA A 321 16.00 1.58 6.45
CA ALA A 321 15.02 0.80 5.70
C ALA A 321 15.09 1.05 4.19
N GLU A 322 16.04 1.88 3.73
CA GLU A 322 16.22 2.31 2.34
C GLU A 322 15.08 3.23 1.84
N ASP A 323 14.41 3.92 2.76
CA ASP A 323 13.38 4.91 2.47
C ASP A 323 13.93 6.33 2.64
N ALA A 324 13.66 7.21 1.67
CA ALA A 324 13.95 8.63 1.80
C ALA A 324 12.89 9.31 2.68
N CYS A 325 13.32 10.24 3.53
CA CYS A 325 12.41 10.99 4.38
C CYS A 325 12.85 12.44 4.55
N TYR A 326 11.92 13.31 4.93
CA TYR A 326 12.10 14.75 4.98
C TYR A 326 11.35 15.33 6.17
N VAL A 327 11.91 16.35 6.82
CA VAL A 327 11.15 17.20 7.73
C VAL A 327 10.24 18.08 6.88
N VAL A 328 8.95 17.87 6.98
CA VAL A 328 7.97 18.50 6.06
C VAL A 328 7.09 19.55 6.73
N GLY A 329 7.16 19.66 8.06
CA GLY A 329 6.33 20.64 8.75
C GLY A 329 6.24 20.41 10.25
N LYS A 330 5.21 20.98 10.84
CA LYS A 330 4.99 20.93 12.29
C LYS A 330 3.52 20.97 12.65
N ILE A 331 3.24 20.62 13.88
CA ILE A 331 1.90 20.76 14.51
C ILE A 331 1.81 22.12 15.22
N VAL A 332 0.69 22.80 15.01
CA VAL A 332 0.34 24.03 15.71
C VAL A 332 -1.03 23.88 16.37
N ASN A 333 -1.32 24.74 17.37
CA ASN A 333 -2.67 24.84 17.91
C ASN A 333 -3.62 25.44 16.86
N GLY A 334 -4.80 24.87 16.73
CA GLY A 334 -5.80 25.34 15.80
C GLY A 334 -6.95 24.36 15.61
N GLU A 335 -7.89 24.70 14.78
CA GLU A 335 -8.93 23.79 14.33
C GLU A 335 -8.30 22.62 13.56
N LYS A 336 -8.77 21.42 13.83
CA LYS A 336 -8.31 20.17 13.19
C LYS A 336 -8.28 20.29 11.67
N GLY A 337 -7.13 20.07 11.09
CA GLY A 337 -6.97 20.18 9.65
C GLY A 337 -5.51 20.19 9.21
N VAL A 338 -5.28 20.37 7.91
CA VAL A 338 -3.97 20.53 7.31
C VAL A 338 -3.93 21.82 6.49
N GLU A 339 -2.83 22.53 6.60
CA GLU A 339 -2.51 23.70 5.78
C GLU A 339 -1.22 23.42 5.00
N LEU A 340 -1.28 23.60 3.69
CA LEU A 340 -0.15 23.42 2.78
C LEU A 340 0.38 24.80 2.37
N CYS A 341 1.63 25.09 2.70
CA CYS A 341 2.28 26.38 2.46
C CYS A 341 3.29 26.30 1.30
#